data_bfb7bf2425097dc8835560e932d6a57c
#
_entry.id   bfb7bf2425097dc8835560e932d6a57c
#
_cell.length_a   1.000
_cell.length_b   1.000
_cell.length_c   1.000
_cell.angle_alpha   90.00
_cell.angle_beta   90.00
_cell.angle_gamma   90.00
#
_symmetry.space_group_name_H-M   'P 1'
#
loop_
_entity.id
_entity.type
_entity.pdbx_description
1 polymer ?
#
loop_
_entity_poly.entity_id
_entity_poly.type
_entity_poly.pdbx_seq_one_letter_code
_entity_poly.pdbx_strand_id
1 'polypeptide(L)'
;MLSHPMPRARRLLLLAAASAASIALAGCGSAGINVSEKEHPAAEIFVQHCSGCHTLQAAGTQGSATNVRTREYKDGPNFDQRKVTTNCALYAIRNGGFSSGPMPQNIAVGAEAQALARFLAETSGSQVKTTAGATGPADCPPAG
;
A
#
# COMPACT_ATOMS: atom_id res chain seq x y z
N MET A 1 -34.06 -47.55 5.93
CA MET A 1 -33.27 -46.32 6.23
C MET A 1 -34.17 -45.32 6.92
N LEU A 2 -34.09 -45.21 8.25
CA LEU A 2 -34.95 -44.34 9.07
C LEU A 2 -34.29 -42.96 9.16
N SER A 3 -34.81 -41.99 8.40
CA SER A 3 -34.39 -40.56 8.48
C SER A 3 -34.98 -39.96 9.77
N HIS A 4 -34.18 -39.84 10.80
CA HIS A 4 -34.60 -39.15 12.03
C HIS A 4 -34.61 -37.67 11.76
N PRO A 5 -35.74 -36.95 11.96
CA PRO A 5 -35.77 -35.52 11.81
C PRO A 5 -34.95 -34.85 12.94
N MET A 6 -33.95 -34.04 12.57
CA MET A 6 -33.16 -33.29 13.56
C MET A 6 -34.02 -32.32 14.33
N PRO A 7 -33.87 -32.22 15.66
CA PRO A 7 -34.63 -31.27 16.47
C PRO A 7 -34.37 -29.86 16.06
N ARG A 8 -35.42 -28.99 16.10
CA ARG A 8 -35.39 -27.59 15.67
C ARG A 8 -34.27 -26.78 16.31
N ALA A 9 -33.94 -27.04 17.57
CA ALA A 9 -32.85 -26.41 18.27
C ALA A 9 -31.47 -26.65 17.62
N ARG A 10 -31.23 -27.87 17.12
CA ARG A 10 -29.96 -28.23 16.45
C ARG A 10 -29.83 -27.59 15.08
N ARG A 11 -30.95 -27.39 14.37
CA ARG A 11 -30.97 -26.64 13.09
C ARG A 11 -30.68 -25.17 13.29
N LEU A 12 -31.22 -24.56 14.35
CA LEU A 12 -30.97 -23.15 14.68
C LEU A 12 -29.50 -22.91 15.10
N LEU A 13 -28.90 -23.84 15.84
CA LEU A 13 -27.49 -23.78 16.22
C LEU A 13 -26.56 -23.91 15.00
N LEU A 14 -26.88 -24.79 14.05
CA LEU A 14 -26.08 -24.94 12.81
C LEU A 14 -26.19 -23.72 11.89
N LEU A 15 -27.37 -23.09 11.80
CA LEU A 15 -27.56 -21.87 11.04
C LEU A 15 -26.84 -20.67 11.68
N ALA A 16 -26.85 -20.57 13.02
CA ALA A 16 -26.10 -19.52 13.73
C ALA A 16 -24.58 -19.70 13.61
N ALA A 17 -24.07 -20.92 13.63
CA ALA A 17 -22.67 -21.22 13.41
C ALA A 17 -22.22 -20.94 11.98
N ALA A 18 -23.04 -21.21 10.98
CA ALA A 18 -22.74 -20.91 9.58
C ALA A 18 -22.69 -19.41 9.29
N SER A 19 -23.57 -18.60 9.91
CA SER A 19 -23.55 -17.14 9.76
C SER A 19 -22.36 -16.50 10.47
N ALA A 20 -21.93 -17.01 11.62
CA ALA A 20 -20.73 -16.52 12.31
C ALA A 20 -19.44 -16.81 11.53
N ALA A 21 -19.35 -17.97 10.87
CA ALA A 21 -18.20 -18.31 10.02
C ALA A 21 -18.08 -17.43 8.78
N SER A 22 -19.21 -16.97 8.21
CA SER A 22 -19.20 -16.09 7.03
C SER A 22 -18.68 -14.69 7.32
N ILE A 23 -18.86 -14.19 8.54
CA ILE A 23 -18.36 -12.86 8.95
C ILE A 23 -16.83 -12.88 9.16
N ALA A 24 -16.27 -14.02 9.60
CA ALA A 24 -14.83 -14.14 9.82
C ALA A 24 -14.00 -14.18 8.51
N LEU A 25 -14.59 -14.54 7.37
CA LEU A 25 -13.88 -14.56 6.07
C LEU A 25 -13.89 -13.21 5.34
N ALA A 26 -14.74 -12.27 5.74
CA ALA A 26 -14.79 -10.94 5.11
C ALA A 26 -13.63 -10.02 5.53
N GLY A 27 -12.79 -10.43 6.49
CA GLY A 27 -11.70 -9.63 7.04
C GLY A 27 -10.36 -9.70 6.28
N CYS A 28 -10.23 -10.50 5.24
CA CYS A 28 -8.92 -10.76 4.61
C CYS A 28 -8.57 -9.89 3.40
N GLY A 29 -9.22 -8.76 3.15
CA GLY A 29 -9.01 -8.03 1.90
C GLY A 29 -8.70 -6.53 2.00
N SER A 30 -8.93 -5.88 3.12
CA SER A 30 -8.77 -4.42 3.25
C SER A 30 -7.99 -3.99 4.48
N ALA A 31 -7.22 -4.90 5.07
CA ALA A 31 -6.44 -4.61 6.26
C ALA A 31 -5.26 -3.70 5.89
N GLY A 32 -5.42 -2.40 6.05
CA GLY A 32 -4.26 -1.57 6.14
C GLY A 32 -4.32 -0.18 5.52
N ILE A 33 -5.22 0.14 4.59
CA ILE A 33 -5.35 1.52 4.10
C ILE A 33 -5.93 2.37 5.22
N ASN A 34 -5.13 3.35 5.68
CA ASN A 34 -5.50 4.26 6.77
C ASN A 34 -5.27 5.71 6.32
N VAL A 35 -6.19 6.19 5.51
CA VAL A 35 -6.18 7.53 4.93
C VAL A 35 -7.59 8.10 4.86
N SER A 36 -7.72 9.38 4.52
CA SER A 36 -9.00 10.00 4.27
C SER A 36 -9.71 9.39 3.06
N GLU A 37 -11.04 9.52 2.97
CA GLU A 37 -11.81 9.07 1.80
C GLU A 37 -11.31 9.69 0.49
N LYS A 38 -10.85 10.93 0.54
CA LYS A 38 -10.28 11.64 -0.62
C LYS A 38 -9.02 10.97 -1.17
N GLU A 39 -8.20 10.41 -0.29
CA GLU A 39 -6.92 9.80 -0.64
C GLU A 39 -7.05 8.30 -0.93
N HIS A 40 -8.18 7.69 -0.53
CA HIS A 40 -8.40 6.25 -0.64
C HIS A 40 -8.19 5.70 -2.06
N PRO A 41 -8.67 6.33 -3.14
CA PRO A 41 -8.43 5.84 -4.50
C PRO A 41 -6.93 5.81 -4.87
N ALA A 42 -6.15 6.81 -4.44
CA ALA A 42 -4.72 6.84 -4.70
C ALA A 42 -3.96 5.79 -3.86
N ALA A 43 -4.41 5.52 -2.64
CA ALA A 43 -3.89 4.46 -1.81
C ALA A 43 -4.15 3.07 -2.41
N GLU A 44 -5.34 2.84 -2.98
CA GLU A 44 -5.65 1.60 -3.71
C GLU A 44 -4.76 1.39 -4.92
N ILE A 45 -4.52 2.43 -5.73
CA ILE A 45 -3.59 2.38 -6.86
C ILE A 45 -2.17 2.04 -6.35
N PHE A 46 -1.75 2.64 -5.22
CA PHE A 46 -0.46 2.30 -4.61
C PHE A 46 -0.39 0.83 -4.21
N VAL A 47 -1.43 0.30 -3.56
CA VAL A 47 -1.50 -1.13 -3.21
C VAL A 47 -1.38 -2.02 -4.44
N GLN A 48 -2.07 -1.69 -5.52
CA GLN A 48 -2.08 -2.50 -6.75
C GLN A 48 -0.73 -2.52 -7.47
N HIS A 49 -0.04 -1.39 -7.53
CA HIS A 49 1.14 -1.25 -8.38
C HIS A 49 2.47 -1.17 -7.63
N CYS A 50 2.46 -0.80 -6.35
CA CYS A 50 3.68 -0.46 -5.62
C CYS A 50 3.96 -1.36 -4.41
N SER A 51 2.94 -2.06 -3.88
CA SER A 51 3.01 -2.80 -2.62
C SER A 51 4.04 -3.94 -2.62
N GLY A 52 4.32 -4.53 -3.77
CA GLY A 52 5.28 -5.63 -3.89
C GLY A 52 6.74 -5.23 -3.62
N CYS A 53 7.05 -3.93 -3.74
CA CYS A 53 8.41 -3.42 -3.62
C CYS A 53 8.55 -2.31 -2.58
N HIS A 54 7.47 -1.63 -2.22
CA HIS A 54 7.49 -0.45 -1.35
C HIS A 54 6.68 -0.64 -0.07
N THR A 55 7.21 -0.10 1.02
CA THR A 55 6.50 0.05 2.29
C THR A 55 5.93 1.45 2.39
N LEU A 56 4.64 1.54 2.74
CA LEU A 56 3.96 2.77 3.11
C LEU A 56 2.82 2.42 4.07
N GLN A 57 2.95 2.81 5.33
CA GLN A 57 1.98 2.49 6.39
C GLN A 57 0.58 3.05 6.07
N ALA A 58 0.51 4.24 5.50
CA ALA A 58 -0.75 4.87 5.10
C ALA A 58 -1.55 4.00 4.11
N ALA A 59 -0.88 3.25 3.24
CA ALA A 59 -1.47 2.31 2.29
C ALA A 59 -1.45 0.84 2.79
N GLY A 60 -1.01 0.57 4.02
CA GLY A 60 -0.95 -0.77 4.60
C GLY A 60 0.05 -1.71 3.95
N THR A 61 1.09 -1.22 3.30
CA THR A 61 2.04 -2.04 2.54
C THR A 61 3.38 -2.22 3.24
N GLN A 62 4.05 -3.35 2.99
CA GLN A 62 5.33 -3.72 3.62
C GLN A 62 6.29 -4.40 2.62
N GLY A 63 6.40 -3.87 1.39
CA GLY A 63 7.22 -4.46 0.34
C GLY A 63 8.71 -4.16 0.40
N SER A 64 9.13 -3.15 1.18
CA SER A 64 10.56 -2.84 1.35
C SER A 64 11.24 -3.81 2.31
N ALA A 65 12.53 -4.06 2.11
CA ALA A 65 13.32 -4.78 3.11
C ALA A 65 13.31 -4.08 4.47
N THR A 66 13.12 -4.84 5.53
CA THR A 66 13.19 -4.34 6.91
C THR A 66 14.64 -4.20 7.40
N ASN A 67 15.59 -4.86 6.73
CA ASN A 67 17.01 -4.86 7.06
C ASN A 67 17.83 -4.86 5.77
N VAL A 68 18.92 -4.10 5.74
CA VAL A 68 19.85 -4.06 4.60
C VAL A 68 20.47 -5.41 4.24
N ARG A 69 20.59 -6.32 5.21
CA ARG A 69 21.14 -7.68 5.00
C ARG A 69 20.16 -8.63 4.31
N THR A 70 18.85 -8.34 4.38
CA THR A 70 17.79 -9.13 3.77
C THR A 70 17.22 -8.46 2.52
N ARG A 71 17.85 -7.38 2.06
CA ARG A 71 17.43 -6.63 0.90
C ARG A 71 17.58 -7.47 -0.37
N GLU A 72 16.48 -7.58 -1.10
CA GLU A 72 16.43 -8.18 -2.43
C GLU A 72 16.50 -7.12 -3.52
N TYR A 73 16.82 -7.54 -4.74
CA TYR A 73 16.91 -6.63 -5.91
C TYR A 73 15.60 -5.86 -6.17
N LYS A 74 14.46 -6.48 -5.90
CA LYS A 74 13.13 -5.88 -6.07
C LYS A 74 12.75 -4.83 -5.02
N ASP A 75 13.45 -4.80 -3.88
CA ASP A 75 13.04 -3.98 -2.75
C ASP A 75 13.28 -2.49 -3.02
N GLY A 76 12.20 -1.76 -3.08
CA GLY A 76 12.18 -0.31 -3.21
C GLY A 76 12.35 0.42 -1.88
N PRO A 77 12.44 1.76 -1.91
CA PRO A 77 12.48 2.57 -0.70
C PRO A 77 11.26 2.35 0.22
N ASN A 78 11.53 2.39 1.53
CA ASN A 78 10.49 2.50 2.55
C ASN A 78 10.06 3.97 2.65
N PHE A 79 8.84 4.27 2.23
CA PHE A 79 8.31 5.63 2.20
C PHE A 79 7.89 6.15 3.58
N ASP A 80 7.75 5.32 4.59
CA ASP A 80 7.57 5.81 5.96
C ASP A 80 8.84 6.48 6.49
N GLN A 81 10.00 5.97 6.06
CA GLN A 81 11.32 6.44 6.45
C GLN A 81 11.91 7.48 5.48
N ARG A 82 11.24 7.76 4.38
CA ARG A 82 11.74 8.66 3.34
C ARG A 82 10.62 9.58 2.86
N LYS A 83 10.78 10.89 3.13
CA LYS A 83 9.92 11.91 2.56
C LYS A 83 10.23 12.10 1.08
N VAL A 84 9.20 12.20 0.25
CA VAL A 84 9.32 12.53 -1.17
C VAL A 84 8.46 13.73 -1.52
N THR A 85 8.85 14.46 -2.56
CA THR A 85 8.05 15.54 -3.13
C THR A 85 7.19 15.00 -4.29
N THR A 86 6.14 15.72 -4.66
CA THR A 86 5.28 15.37 -5.80
C THR A 86 6.11 15.21 -7.09
N ASN A 87 7.04 16.13 -7.34
CA ASN A 87 7.88 16.07 -8.54
C ASN A 87 8.79 14.83 -8.55
N CYS A 88 9.40 14.51 -7.41
CA CYS A 88 10.26 13.33 -7.30
C CYS A 88 9.48 12.03 -7.47
N ALA A 89 8.30 11.95 -6.87
CA ALA A 89 7.43 10.78 -7.03
C ALA A 89 6.99 10.63 -8.50
N LEU A 90 6.54 11.72 -9.13
CA LEU A 90 6.10 11.70 -10.51
C LEU A 90 7.25 11.34 -11.49
N TYR A 91 8.45 11.90 -11.26
CA TYR A 91 9.64 11.53 -12.01
C TYR A 91 9.91 10.01 -11.91
N ALA A 92 9.93 9.46 -10.68
CA ALA A 92 10.20 8.05 -10.47
C ALA A 92 9.14 7.15 -11.11
N ILE A 93 7.86 7.50 -11.01
CA ILE A 93 6.76 6.75 -11.63
C ILE A 93 6.91 6.68 -13.15
N ARG A 94 7.31 7.79 -13.78
CA ARG A 94 7.48 7.88 -15.25
C ARG A 94 8.74 7.21 -15.75
N ASN A 95 9.83 7.32 -15.00
CA ASN A 95 11.18 6.93 -15.48
C ASN A 95 11.69 5.62 -14.87
N GLY A 96 10.89 4.90 -14.08
CA GLY A 96 11.32 3.65 -13.46
C GLY A 96 12.30 3.87 -12.29
N GLY A 97 12.07 4.90 -11.49
CA GLY A 97 12.91 5.26 -10.36
C GLY A 97 14.05 6.22 -10.73
N PHE A 98 15.09 6.23 -9.90
CA PHE A 98 16.30 7.08 -10.04
C PHE A 98 17.54 6.28 -10.44
N SER A 99 17.41 4.98 -10.62
CA SER A 99 18.50 4.07 -10.97
C SER A 99 17.97 3.01 -11.92
N SER A 100 18.83 2.30 -12.58
CA SER A 100 18.49 1.16 -13.45
C SER A 100 17.99 -0.06 -12.67
N GLY A 101 17.13 0.18 -11.67
CA GLY A 101 16.53 -0.85 -10.83
C GLY A 101 15.32 -1.53 -11.50
N PRO A 102 14.64 -2.43 -10.78
CA PRO A 102 13.54 -3.23 -11.31
C PRO A 102 12.21 -2.46 -11.42
N MET A 103 12.14 -1.20 -10.99
CA MET A 103 10.91 -0.41 -11.06
C MET A 103 10.55 -0.16 -12.53
N PRO A 104 9.34 -0.56 -12.98
CA PRO A 104 8.93 -0.32 -14.37
C PRO A 104 8.72 1.18 -14.64
N GLN A 105 9.07 1.61 -15.86
CA GLN A 105 8.71 2.94 -16.35
C GLN A 105 7.21 3.02 -16.61
N ASN A 106 6.62 4.19 -16.35
CA ASN A 106 5.20 4.45 -16.57
C ASN A 106 4.28 3.42 -15.88
N ILE A 107 4.66 2.97 -14.69
CA ILE A 107 3.88 2.01 -13.89
C ILE A 107 2.47 2.54 -13.55
N ALA A 108 2.29 3.85 -13.59
CA ALA A 108 1.01 4.55 -13.64
C ALA A 108 1.13 5.72 -14.61
N VAL A 109 0.03 6.11 -15.27
CA VAL A 109 0.04 7.16 -16.30
C VAL A 109 -1.06 8.20 -16.10
N GLY A 110 -0.92 9.35 -16.73
CA GLY A 110 -1.96 10.38 -16.74
C GLY A 110 -2.37 10.86 -15.35
N ALA A 111 -3.67 10.86 -15.08
CA ALA A 111 -4.24 11.32 -13.82
C ALA A 111 -3.85 10.42 -12.62
N GLU A 112 -3.71 9.11 -12.85
CA GLU A 112 -3.30 8.17 -11.81
C GLU A 112 -1.88 8.44 -11.32
N ALA A 113 -0.94 8.66 -12.24
CA ALA A 113 0.44 9.01 -11.87
C ALA A 113 0.49 10.29 -11.02
N GLN A 114 -0.32 11.29 -11.38
CA GLN A 114 -0.40 12.53 -10.62
C GLN A 114 -1.06 12.35 -9.26
N ALA A 115 -2.12 11.53 -9.17
CA ALA A 115 -2.78 11.22 -7.91
C ALA A 115 -1.83 10.48 -6.96
N LEU A 116 -1.13 9.46 -7.44
CA LEU A 116 -0.09 8.74 -6.71
C LEU A 116 1.04 9.67 -6.23
N ALA A 117 1.53 10.55 -7.08
CA ALA A 117 2.61 11.45 -6.73
C ALA A 117 2.21 12.42 -5.61
N ARG A 118 1.00 12.96 -5.66
CA ARG A 118 0.44 13.80 -4.58
C ARG A 118 0.25 12.99 -3.29
N PHE A 119 -0.35 11.83 -3.40
CA PHE A 119 -0.56 10.91 -2.27
C PHE A 119 0.75 10.58 -1.55
N LEU A 120 1.80 10.22 -2.30
CA LEU A 120 3.12 9.96 -1.74
C LEU A 120 3.73 11.21 -1.09
N ALA A 121 3.57 12.39 -1.70
CA ALA A 121 4.06 13.63 -1.12
C ALA A 121 3.35 13.97 0.20
N GLU A 122 2.09 13.64 0.35
CA GLU A 122 1.31 13.90 1.56
C GLU A 122 1.63 12.88 2.66
N THR A 123 1.69 11.60 2.34
CA THR A 123 1.72 10.50 3.32
C THR A 123 3.11 9.96 3.63
N SER A 124 4.11 10.17 2.78
CA SER A 124 5.48 9.68 3.02
C SER A 124 6.19 10.41 4.16
N GLY A 125 7.19 9.77 4.74
CA GLY A 125 8.03 10.34 5.79
C GLY A 125 7.40 10.38 7.17
N SER A 126 6.38 9.56 7.43
CA SER A 126 5.71 9.50 8.74
C SER A 126 6.63 9.15 9.91
N GLN A 127 7.73 8.43 9.63
CA GLN A 127 8.75 8.04 10.61
C GLN A 127 10.04 8.87 10.50
N VAL A 128 10.10 9.87 9.62
CA VAL A 128 11.26 10.76 9.52
C VAL A 128 11.31 11.65 10.76
N LYS A 129 12.31 11.44 11.61
CA LYS A 129 12.58 12.38 12.70
C LYS A 129 13.01 13.69 12.07
N THR A 130 12.22 14.72 12.26
CA THR A 130 12.53 16.07 11.80
C THR A 130 13.71 16.61 12.61
N THR A 131 14.93 16.32 12.18
CA THR A 131 16.08 17.09 12.62
C THR A 131 16.01 18.40 11.82
N ALA A 132 15.93 19.52 12.51
CA ALA A 132 15.92 20.82 11.86
C ALA A 132 17.09 20.90 10.86
N GLY A 133 16.76 21.01 9.56
CA GLY A 133 17.76 20.98 8.48
C GLY A 133 17.75 19.74 7.57
N ALA A 134 16.97 18.71 7.86
CA ALA A 134 16.75 17.61 6.91
C ALA A 134 15.80 18.07 5.79
N THR A 135 16.35 18.80 4.82
CA THR A 135 15.70 18.99 3.52
C THR A 135 15.57 17.62 2.87
N GLY A 136 14.34 17.21 2.51
CA GLY A 136 14.15 16.11 1.59
C GLY A 136 14.99 16.30 0.33
N PRO A 137 15.16 15.29 -0.56
CA PRO A 137 15.98 15.44 -1.75
C PRO A 137 15.52 16.67 -2.51
N ALA A 138 16.39 17.69 -2.51
CA ALA A 138 16.03 19.02 -2.90
C ALA A 138 15.62 19.11 -4.35
N ASP A 139 16.18 18.39 -5.28
CA ASP A 139 15.95 18.65 -6.70
C ASP A 139 15.89 17.33 -7.48
N CYS A 140 14.66 16.83 -7.66
CA CYS A 140 14.45 15.86 -8.71
C CYS A 140 14.37 16.57 -10.05
N PRO A 141 14.87 15.95 -11.13
CA PRO A 141 14.68 16.48 -12.47
C PRO A 141 13.19 16.79 -12.71
N PRO A 142 12.86 17.86 -13.45
CA PRO A 142 11.48 18.12 -13.78
C PRO A 142 10.90 16.88 -14.46
N ALA A 143 9.73 16.47 -13.99
CA ALA A 143 8.98 15.40 -14.62
C ALA A 143 8.47 15.94 -15.96
N GLY A 144 9.17 15.59 -17.04
CA GLY A 144 8.80 15.95 -18.41
C GLY A 144 7.40 15.48 -18.80
#